data_a740567c35aa755896370a7437b715d0
#
_entry.id   a740567c35aa755896370a7437b715d0
#
_cell.length_a   1.000
_cell.length_b   1.000
_cell.length_c   1.000
_cell.angle_alpha   90.00
_cell.angle_beta   90.00
_cell.angle_gamma   90.00
#
_symmetry.space_group_name_H-M   'P 1'
#
loop_
_entity.id
_entity.type
_entity.pdbx_description
1 polymer ?
#
loop_
_entity_poly.entity_id
_entity_poly.type
_entity_poly.pdbx_seq_one_letter_code
_entity_poly.pdbx_strand_id
1 'polypeptide(L)' 'MVKSKTFDILVMPMNNKIKQLRKRLGLTQNELAAECGVTRQTINSVENNRYDPTLELAFKLAHILQTKVDELFIYE' A
#
# COMPACT_ATOMS: atom_id res chain seq x y z
N MET A 1 13.49 23.17 11.96
CA MET A 1 12.28 22.77 11.69
C MET A 1 12.12 21.96 10.48
N VAL A 2 12.50 22.44 9.46
CA VAL A 2 12.37 21.71 8.30
C VAL A 2 13.03 20.39 8.32
N LYS A 3 14.20 20.28 8.84
CA LYS A 3 14.83 19.08 8.90
C LYS A 3 14.19 18.20 9.81
N SER A 4 13.60 18.71 10.82
CA SER A 4 12.85 17.89 11.68
C SER A 4 11.74 17.28 10.91
N LYS A 5 11.20 18.04 9.99
CA LYS A 5 10.16 17.53 9.22
C LYS A 5 10.59 16.45 8.31
N THR A 6 11.74 16.57 7.74
CA THR A 6 12.27 15.54 6.90
C THR A 6 12.43 14.27 7.70
N PHE A 7 12.89 14.43 8.93
CA PHE A 7 13.07 13.30 9.78
C PHE A 7 11.73 12.69 10.12
N ASP A 8 10.73 13.53 10.36
CA ASP A 8 9.41 13.05 10.69
C ASP A 8 8.82 12.26 9.54
N ILE A 9 9.10 12.67 8.32
CA ILE A 9 8.62 11.95 7.17
C ILE A 9 9.17 10.55 7.16
N LEU A 10 10.41 10.38 7.54
CA LEU A 10 11.02 9.07 7.55
C LEU A 10 10.43 8.16 8.59
N VAL A 11 9.98 8.71 9.70
CA VAL A 11 9.42 7.88 10.77
C VAL A 11 7.91 7.91 10.82
N MET A 12 7.29 8.80 10.07
CA MET A 12 5.85 8.92 10.10
C MET A 12 5.23 7.75 9.34
N PRO A 13 4.33 7.04 9.94
CA PRO A 13 3.72 5.89 9.28
C PRO A 13 2.81 6.33 8.15
N MET A 14 2.80 5.56 7.09
CA MET A 14 1.86 5.76 6.03
C MET A 14 0.85 4.65 6.16
N ASN A 15 -0.40 4.99 6.34
CA ASN A 15 -1.46 4.01 6.43
C ASN A 15 -2.03 3.72 5.06
N ASN A 16 -2.72 2.62 4.93
CA ASN A 16 -3.36 2.29 3.67
C ASN A 16 -4.64 1.50 3.89
N LYS A 17 -5.44 1.41 2.85
CA LYS A 17 -6.71 0.72 2.90
C LYS A 17 -6.68 -0.57 2.08
N ILE A 18 -5.49 -1.09 1.80
CA ILE A 18 -5.35 -2.26 0.94
C ILE A 18 -6.13 -3.45 1.48
N LYS A 19 -5.90 -3.78 2.74
CA LYS A 19 -6.55 -4.95 3.32
C LYS A 19 -8.06 -4.81 3.32
N GLN A 20 -8.54 -3.64 3.66
CA GLN A 20 -9.97 -3.36 3.71
C GLN A 20 -10.61 -3.52 2.34
N LEU A 21 -10.01 -2.93 1.33
CA LEU A 21 -10.55 -3.00 -0.02
C LEU A 21 -10.38 -4.38 -0.63
N ARG A 22 -9.25 -5.04 -0.33
CA ARG A 22 -9.01 -6.39 -0.79
C ARG A 22 -10.11 -7.33 -0.28
N LYS A 23 -10.42 -7.23 1.01
CA LYS A 23 -11.44 -8.08 1.58
C LYS A 23 -12.82 -7.77 1.04
N ARG A 24 -13.09 -6.50 0.76
CA ARG A 24 -14.36 -6.11 0.19
C ARG A 24 -14.56 -6.75 -1.18
N LEU A 25 -13.47 -6.90 -1.94
CA LEU A 25 -13.52 -7.53 -3.24
C LEU A 25 -13.39 -9.05 -3.19
N GLY A 26 -13.23 -9.60 -1.99
CA GLY A 26 -13.13 -11.04 -1.83
C GLY A 26 -11.81 -11.62 -2.25
N LEU A 27 -10.75 -10.84 -2.26
CA LEU A 27 -9.43 -11.29 -2.70
C LEU A 27 -8.56 -11.70 -1.52
N THR A 28 -7.83 -12.79 -1.69
CA THR A 28 -6.82 -13.18 -0.72
C THR A 28 -5.54 -12.40 -1.02
N GLN A 29 -4.60 -12.41 -0.09
CA GLN A 29 -3.30 -11.79 -0.33
C GLN A 29 -2.60 -12.44 -1.52
N ASN A 30 -2.71 -13.76 -1.64
CA ASN A 30 -2.12 -14.47 -2.78
C ASN A 30 -2.72 -14.04 -4.10
N GLU A 31 -4.03 -13.87 -4.13
CA GLU A 31 -4.71 -13.46 -5.36
C GLU A 31 -4.31 -12.04 -5.74
N LEU A 32 -4.26 -11.15 -4.77
CA LEU A 32 -3.85 -9.79 -5.05
C LEU A 32 -2.39 -9.74 -5.51
N ALA A 33 -1.54 -10.54 -4.88
CA ALA A 33 -0.14 -10.59 -5.25
C ALA A 33 0.02 -11.07 -6.70
N ALA A 34 -0.73 -12.09 -7.07
CA ALA A 34 -0.67 -12.62 -8.43
C ALA A 34 -1.10 -11.56 -9.44
N GLU A 35 -2.16 -10.81 -9.12
CA GLU A 35 -2.63 -9.76 -10.01
C GLU A 35 -1.59 -8.66 -10.18
N CYS A 36 -0.82 -8.39 -9.14
CA CYS A 36 0.18 -7.34 -9.18
C CYS A 36 1.55 -7.82 -9.66
N GLY A 37 1.72 -9.13 -9.82
CA GLY A 37 3.00 -9.66 -10.24
C GLY A 37 4.07 -9.61 -9.15
N VAL A 38 3.65 -9.72 -7.89
CA VAL A 38 4.58 -9.71 -6.77
C VAL A 38 4.28 -10.89 -5.86
N THR A 39 5.07 -11.08 -4.82
CA THR A 39 4.86 -12.19 -3.90
C THR A 39 3.83 -11.81 -2.83
N ARG A 40 3.24 -12.84 -2.22
CA ARG A 40 2.32 -12.61 -1.12
C ARG A 40 3.00 -11.87 0.03
N GLN A 41 4.28 -12.16 0.24
CA GLN A 41 5.03 -11.51 1.29
C GLN A 41 5.12 -10.00 1.05
N THR A 42 5.27 -9.59 -0.20
CA THR A 42 5.30 -8.17 -0.55
C THR A 42 3.97 -7.52 -0.20
N ILE A 43 2.85 -8.17 -0.57
CA ILE A 43 1.53 -7.62 -0.26
C ILE A 43 1.35 -7.52 1.26
N ASN A 44 1.73 -8.57 1.98
CA ASN A 44 1.62 -8.58 3.43
C ASN A 44 2.40 -7.42 4.04
N SER A 45 3.63 -7.20 3.56
CA SER A 45 4.48 -6.15 4.09
C SER A 45 3.91 -4.76 3.81
N VAL A 46 3.35 -4.57 2.61
CA VAL A 46 2.76 -3.27 2.28
C VAL A 46 1.50 -3.03 3.10
N GLU A 47 0.66 -4.05 3.25
CA GLU A 47 -0.56 -3.91 4.04
C GLU A 47 -0.26 -3.53 5.48
N ASN A 48 0.84 -4.04 6.02
CA ASN A 48 1.20 -3.80 7.41
C ASN A 48 2.15 -2.63 7.59
N ASN A 49 2.31 -1.81 6.55
CA ASN A 49 3.12 -0.60 6.60
C ASN A 49 4.59 -0.86 6.93
N ARG A 50 5.09 -2.02 6.55
CA ARG A 50 6.49 -2.36 6.78
C ARG A 50 7.35 -2.12 5.55
N TYR A 51 6.72 -1.80 4.44
CA TYR A 51 7.41 -1.65 3.17
C TYR A 51 6.63 -0.68 2.31
N ASP A 52 7.30 0.33 1.80
CA ASP A 52 6.65 1.29 0.92
C ASP A 52 6.70 0.75 -0.49
N PRO A 53 5.59 0.66 -1.17
CA PRO A 53 5.57 0.10 -2.52
C PRO A 53 6.26 1.04 -3.49
N THR A 54 6.77 0.47 -4.59
CA THR A 54 7.23 1.30 -5.68
C THR A 54 6.03 2.01 -6.26
N LEU A 55 6.28 3.06 -7.01
CA LEU A 55 5.19 3.80 -7.65
C LEU A 55 4.40 2.88 -8.57
N GLU A 56 5.09 2.02 -9.31
CA GLU A 56 4.42 1.10 -10.20
C GLU A 56 3.49 0.17 -9.43
N LEU A 57 3.95 -0.38 -8.31
CA LEU A 57 3.12 -1.27 -7.52
C LEU A 57 1.94 -0.52 -6.93
N ALA A 58 2.16 0.72 -6.50
CA ALA A 58 1.08 1.53 -5.94
C ALA A 58 -0.04 1.73 -6.95
N PHE A 59 0.31 2.02 -8.20
CA PHE A 59 -0.69 2.20 -9.24
C PHE A 59 -1.40 0.88 -9.59
N LYS A 60 -0.66 -0.23 -9.59
CA LYS A 60 -1.27 -1.52 -9.84
C LYS A 60 -2.27 -1.88 -8.76
N LEU A 61 -1.89 -1.65 -7.50
CA LEU A 61 -2.78 -1.92 -6.39
C LEU A 61 -4.04 -1.08 -6.49
N ALA A 62 -3.89 0.20 -6.76
CA ALA A 62 -5.05 1.09 -6.86
C ALA A 62 -5.97 0.64 -7.98
N HIS A 63 -5.40 0.26 -9.12
CA HIS A 63 -6.19 -0.19 -10.26
C HIS A 63 -6.97 -1.45 -9.93
N ILE A 64 -6.31 -2.45 -9.36
CA ILE A 64 -6.96 -3.71 -9.04
C ILE A 64 -8.00 -3.54 -7.96
N LEU A 65 -7.73 -2.69 -6.97
CA LEU A 65 -8.64 -2.45 -5.87
C LEU A 65 -9.70 -1.40 -6.20
N GLN A 66 -9.71 -0.92 -7.45
CA GLN A 66 -10.73 -0.01 -7.96
C GLN A 66 -10.80 1.30 -7.18
N THR A 67 -9.63 1.88 -6.95
CA THR A 67 -9.52 3.12 -6.22
C THR A 67 -8.39 3.94 -6.83
N LYS A 68 -8.09 5.08 -6.23
CA LYS A 68 -6.99 5.92 -6.66
C LYS A 68 -5.86 5.82 -5.66
N VAL A 69 -4.64 6.08 -6.12
CA VAL A 69 -3.48 5.98 -5.26
C VAL A 69 -3.61 6.87 -4.03
N ASP A 70 -4.07 8.10 -4.22
CA ASP A 70 -4.19 9.03 -3.10
C ASP A 70 -5.35 8.73 -2.18
N GLU A 71 -6.23 7.80 -2.57
CA GLU A 71 -7.29 7.34 -1.69
C GLU A 71 -6.89 6.03 -1.02
N LEU A 72 -6.01 5.28 -1.66
CA LEU A 72 -5.56 4.00 -1.14
C LEU A 72 -4.52 4.17 -0.04
N PHE A 73 -3.61 5.11 -0.22
CA PHE A 73 -2.56 5.37 0.74
C PHE A 73 -2.83 6.68 1.46
N ILE A 74 -2.72 6.65 2.77
CA ILE A 74 -3.01 7.80 3.61
C ILE A 74 -1.72 8.24 4.27
N TYR A 75 -1.27 9.44 3.92
CA TYR A 75 -0.06 9.99 4.47
C TYR A 75 -0.43 10.96 5.57
N GLU A 76 0.02 10.68 6.76
CA GLU A 76 -0.28 11.54 7.92
C GLU A 76 0.98 12.21 8.48
#